data_7e9b928ab57917512c8ef65a47a78c97
#
_entry.id   7e9b928ab57917512c8ef65a47a78c97
#
_cell.length_a   1.000
_cell.length_b   1.000
_cell.length_c   1.000
_cell.angle_alpha   90.00
_cell.angle_beta   90.00
_cell.angle_gamma   90.00
#
_symmetry.space_group_name_H-M   'P 1'
#
loop_
_entity.id
_entity.type
_entity.pdbx_description
1 polymer ?
#
loop_
_entity_poly.entity_id
_entity_poly.type
_entity_poly.pdbx_seq_one_letter_code
_entity_poly.pdbx_strand_id
1 'polypeptide(L)'
;MAKSATFSNLHDWLISEDFTSSRQARLHSIYLGWLSLVANPLAFAGFAVVLLLIIVAALAPVIAVHDPFAQDFLTALQAPSATHWFGTDEFGRDVFSRLIYGARTTLYITILVTVIVAPIGFVIGATAGYLGGWIDVVLMRITDIFLSFPSLVLALAFSAALGPGIENAVIAIALTVWPPIARLARAETLTFRHADFVIAAELQGAGTGRILLRHIVPLCAPSIIVRLTLNMSSIILTAAGLGFLGLGAQPPMAEWGAMAASGRQYLLDAWWLTTVPGIAILTVSLAFNLLGDGLRDIMDPRNG
;
A
#
# COMPACT_ATOMS: atom_id res chain seq x y z
N MET A 1 12.16 47.32 -4.07
CA MET A 1 13.16 47.04 -3.03
C MET A 1 12.71 45.80 -2.29
N ALA A 2 13.27 44.64 -2.63
CA ALA A 2 12.97 43.38 -1.95
C ALA A 2 13.71 43.39 -0.60
N LYS A 3 12.98 43.35 0.50
CA LYS A 3 13.56 43.10 1.82
C LYS A 3 14.13 41.70 1.82
N SER A 4 15.45 41.55 1.92
CA SER A 4 16.08 40.26 2.24
C SER A 4 15.67 39.90 3.67
N ALA A 5 14.72 38.98 3.80
CA ALA A 5 14.36 38.41 5.08
C ALA A 5 15.56 37.59 5.57
N THR A 6 16.24 38.08 6.59
CA THR A 6 17.28 37.36 7.31
C THR A 6 16.57 36.37 8.24
N PHE A 7 16.47 35.12 7.83
CA PHE A 7 15.90 34.07 8.66
C PHE A 7 16.90 33.71 9.76
N SER A 8 16.47 33.80 11.00
CA SER A 8 17.32 33.53 12.18
C SER A 8 17.52 32.02 12.40
N ASN A 9 16.59 31.19 11.91
CA ASN A 9 16.61 29.75 12.04
C ASN A 9 16.04 29.03 10.80
N LEU A 10 16.47 27.80 10.55
CA LEU A 10 15.96 26.94 9.47
C LEU A 10 14.44 26.75 9.52
N HIS A 11 13.88 26.74 10.73
CA HIS A 11 12.44 26.65 11.01
C HIS A 11 11.69 27.86 10.44
N ASP A 12 12.16 29.09 10.71
CA ASP A 12 11.53 30.32 10.24
C ASP A 12 11.57 30.42 8.71
N TRP A 13 12.66 29.94 8.10
CA TRP A 13 12.81 29.85 6.66
C TRP A 13 11.84 28.83 6.01
N LEU A 14 11.57 27.70 6.72
CA LEU A 14 10.65 26.67 6.25
C LEU A 14 9.17 27.06 6.45
N ILE A 15 8.84 27.95 7.39
CA ILE A 15 7.45 28.39 7.66
C ILE A 15 7.10 29.66 6.89
N SER A 16 8.09 30.41 6.38
CA SER A 16 7.82 31.66 5.68
C SER A 16 6.97 31.44 4.43
N GLU A 17 5.94 32.27 4.25
CA GLU A 17 5.08 32.30 3.05
C GLU A 17 5.75 32.99 1.85
N ASP A 18 6.82 33.77 2.09
CA ASP A 18 7.59 34.47 1.06
C ASP A 18 8.63 33.54 0.41
N PHE A 19 8.23 32.80 -0.61
CA PHE A 19 9.12 31.86 -1.29
C PHE A 19 10.13 32.55 -2.19
N THR A 20 11.41 32.37 -1.90
CA THR A 20 12.52 32.86 -2.74
C THR A 20 12.89 31.88 -3.85
N SER A 21 12.45 30.62 -3.77
CA SER A 21 12.74 29.59 -4.76
C SER A 21 11.69 28.47 -4.80
N SER A 22 11.56 27.80 -5.96
CA SER A 22 10.71 26.60 -6.12
C SER A 22 11.13 25.44 -5.18
N ARG A 23 12.41 25.40 -4.78
CA ARG A 23 12.92 24.41 -3.80
C ARG A 23 12.40 24.70 -2.41
N GLN A 24 12.38 25.96 -2.02
CA GLN A 24 11.84 26.40 -0.72
C GLN A 24 10.34 26.06 -0.63
N ALA A 25 9.55 26.39 -1.65
CA ALA A 25 8.13 26.06 -1.69
C ALA A 25 7.85 24.55 -1.53
N ARG A 26 8.66 23.68 -2.18
CA ARG A 26 8.54 22.23 -2.00
C ARG A 26 8.92 21.78 -0.58
N LEU A 27 10.01 22.30 -0.03
CA LEU A 27 10.45 21.95 1.33
C LEU A 27 9.46 22.44 2.38
N HIS A 28 8.90 23.64 2.20
CA HIS A 28 7.81 24.17 3.01
C HIS A 28 6.60 23.21 3.03
N SER A 29 6.09 22.81 1.86
CA SER A 29 4.95 21.89 1.78
C SER A 29 5.24 20.53 2.43
N ILE A 30 6.44 19.97 2.24
CA ILE A 30 6.86 18.72 2.89
C ILE A 30 6.93 18.91 4.42
N TYR A 31 7.48 20.03 4.88
CA TYR A 31 7.63 20.30 6.29
C TYR A 31 6.29 20.52 6.99
N LEU A 32 5.37 21.27 6.39
CA LEU A 32 4.01 21.43 6.90
C LEU A 32 3.26 20.08 6.92
N GLY A 33 3.39 19.28 5.86
CA GLY A 33 2.83 17.92 5.84
C GLY A 33 3.39 17.03 6.96
N TRP A 34 4.68 17.15 7.27
CA TRP A 34 5.29 16.45 8.40
C TRP A 34 4.74 16.94 9.75
N LEU A 35 4.62 18.25 9.96
CA LEU A 35 4.03 18.80 11.18
C LEU A 35 2.58 18.35 11.37
N SER A 36 1.79 18.35 10.31
CA SER A 36 0.41 17.87 10.33
C SER A 36 0.34 16.37 10.64
N LEU A 37 1.26 15.56 10.10
CA LEU A 37 1.35 14.13 10.42
C LEU A 37 1.65 13.89 11.89
N VAL A 38 2.62 14.64 12.46
CA VAL A 38 3.01 14.51 13.87
C VAL A 38 1.92 15.03 14.80
N ALA A 39 1.16 16.05 14.37
CA ALA A 39 0.04 16.59 15.13
C ALA A 39 -1.15 15.62 15.24
N ASN A 40 -1.28 14.69 14.30
CA ASN A 40 -2.31 13.64 14.35
C ASN A 40 -1.71 12.34 14.92
N PRO A 41 -1.99 11.98 16.20
CA PRO A 41 -1.34 10.85 16.85
C PRO A 41 -1.65 9.49 16.19
N LEU A 42 -2.84 9.34 15.59
CA LEU A 42 -3.21 8.10 14.89
C LEU A 42 -2.47 7.95 13.56
N ALA A 43 -2.36 9.03 12.80
CA ALA A 43 -1.59 9.07 11.56
C ALA A 43 -0.11 8.81 11.82
N PHE A 44 0.44 9.43 12.88
CA PHE A 44 1.83 9.22 13.29
C PHE A 44 2.08 7.78 13.75
N ALA A 45 1.16 7.18 14.52
CA ALA A 45 1.25 5.76 14.90
C ALA A 45 1.24 4.84 13.66
N GLY A 46 0.35 5.10 12.69
CA GLY A 46 0.32 4.38 11.42
C GLY A 46 1.64 4.51 10.66
N PHE A 47 2.17 5.73 10.54
CA PHE A 47 3.46 5.99 9.91
C PHE A 47 4.61 5.26 10.63
N ALA A 48 4.67 5.30 11.95
CA ALA A 48 5.72 4.66 12.74
C ALA A 48 5.72 3.13 12.55
N VAL A 49 4.55 2.50 12.53
CA VAL A 49 4.41 1.04 12.29
C VAL A 49 4.81 0.69 10.85
N VAL A 50 4.39 1.46 9.85
CA VAL A 50 4.79 1.23 8.45
C VAL A 50 6.30 1.42 8.27
N LEU A 51 6.89 2.44 8.90
CA LEU A 51 8.35 2.65 8.89
C LEU A 51 9.07 1.48 9.57
N LEU A 52 8.58 1.04 10.73
CA LEU A 52 9.11 -0.13 11.43
C LEU A 52 9.04 -1.39 10.55
N LEU A 53 7.93 -1.62 9.87
CA LEU A 53 7.78 -2.74 8.93
C LEU A 53 8.85 -2.70 7.83
N ILE A 54 9.09 -1.53 7.24
CA ILE A 54 10.11 -1.35 6.18
C ILE A 54 11.50 -1.65 6.74
N ILE A 55 11.82 -1.12 7.93
CA ILE A 55 13.12 -1.36 8.60
C ILE A 55 13.30 -2.85 8.91
N VAL A 56 12.29 -3.49 9.50
CA VAL A 56 12.31 -4.92 9.83
C VAL A 56 12.49 -5.77 8.57
N ALA A 57 11.76 -5.46 7.51
CA ALA A 57 11.89 -6.19 6.24
C ALA A 57 13.27 -6.00 5.60
N ALA A 58 13.83 -4.79 5.63
CA ALA A 58 15.15 -4.51 5.08
C ALA A 58 16.27 -5.21 5.88
N LEU A 59 16.17 -5.15 7.21
CA LEU A 59 17.15 -5.70 8.13
C LEU A 59 16.85 -7.17 8.54
N ALA A 60 15.90 -7.83 7.90
CA ALA A 60 15.49 -9.20 8.25
C ALA A 60 16.67 -10.19 8.39
N PRO A 61 17.68 -10.21 7.51
CA PRO A 61 18.82 -11.11 7.66
C PRO A 61 19.69 -10.85 8.91
N VAL A 62 19.58 -9.65 9.49
CA VAL A 62 20.36 -9.25 10.68
C VAL A 62 19.54 -9.42 11.96
N ILE A 63 18.22 -9.18 11.88
CA ILE A 63 17.30 -9.25 13.02
C ILE A 63 16.90 -10.70 13.34
N ALA A 64 16.80 -11.57 12.31
CA ALA A 64 16.46 -12.98 12.51
C ALA A 64 17.52 -13.67 13.35
N VAL A 65 17.11 -14.22 14.49
CA VAL A 65 18.01 -14.88 15.45
C VAL A 65 18.45 -16.26 14.94
N HIS A 66 17.55 -16.93 14.21
CA HIS A 66 17.76 -18.25 13.62
C HIS A 66 17.53 -18.20 12.10
N ASP A 67 18.05 -19.20 11.39
CA ASP A 67 17.68 -19.39 9.98
C ASP A 67 16.17 -19.71 9.88
N PRO A 68 15.37 -18.89 9.19
CA PRO A 68 13.91 -19.07 9.10
C PRO A 68 13.49 -20.33 8.33
N PHE A 69 14.44 -21.00 7.67
CA PHE A 69 14.20 -22.20 6.85
C PHE A 69 14.77 -23.47 7.47
N ALA A 70 15.69 -23.35 8.45
CA ALA A 70 16.27 -24.50 9.13
C ALA A 70 15.21 -25.28 9.91
N GLN A 71 15.11 -26.58 9.65
CA GLN A 71 14.17 -27.50 10.27
C GLN A 71 14.86 -28.34 11.35
N ASP A 72 14.24 -28.42 12.53
CA ASP A 72 14.68 -29.30 13.62
C ASP A 72 13.45 -29.97 14.26
N PHE A 73 13.12 -31.17 13.83
CA PHE A 73 11.96 -31.91 14.32
C PHE A 73 12.02 -32.26 15.81
N LEU A 74 13.21 -32.21 16.44
CA LEU A 74 13.35 -32.41 17.89
C LEU A 74 12.79 -31.22 18.70
N THR A 75 12.75 -30.05 18.06
CA THR A 75 12.23 -28.82 18.66
C THR A 75 10.87 -28.41 18.08
N ALA A 76 10.16 -29.33 17.41
CA ALA A 76 8.85 -29.04 16.82
C ALA A 76 7.81 -28.68 17.90
N LEU A 77 6.98 -27.66 17.61
CA LEU A 77 5.88 -27.19 18.45
C LEU A 77 6.28 -26.75 19.87
N GLN A 78 7.52 -26.32 20.08
CA GLN A 78 7.95 -25.80 21.37
C GLN A 78 7.31 -24.44 21.65
N ALA A 79 6.83 -24.26 22.87
CA ALA A 79 6.25 -23.00 23.33
C ALA A 79 7.31 -21.86 23.34
N PRO A 80 6.86 -20.60 23.31
CA PRO A 80 7.74 -19.45 23.45
C PRO A 80 8.72 -19.58 24.63
N SER A 81 10.02 -19.34 24.36
CA SER A 81 11.12 -19.53 25.30
C SER A 81 12.20 -18.47 25.08
N ALA A 82 13.25 -18.49 25.94
CA ALA A 82 14.40 -17.58 25.76
C ALA A 82 15.21 -17.86 24.48
N THR A 83 15.18 -19.11 23.99
CA THR A 83 15.84 -19.51 22.73
C THR A 83 14.96 -19.26 21.52
N HIS A 84 13.66 -19.47 21.62
CA HIS A 84 12.67 -19.26 20.58
C HIS A 84 11.59 -18.30 21.08
N TRP A 85 11.75 -17.00 20.86
CA TRP A 85 10.90 -15.95 21.46
C TRP A 85 9.41 -16.13 21.20
N PHE A 86 9.04 -16.59 20.02
CA PHE A 86 7.66 -16.89 19.62
C PHE A 86 7.42 -18.39 19.42
N GLY A 87 8.29 -19.24 20.01
CA GLY A 87 8.21 -20.68 19.85
C GLY A 87 8.65 -21.18 18.49
N THR A 88 8.40 -22.46 18.22
CA THR A 88 8.72 -23.12 16.96
C THR A 88 7.48 -23.64 16.26
N ASP A 89 7.56 -23.83 14.96
CA ASP A 89 6.45 -24.39 14.17
C ASP A 89 6.50 -25.95 14.11
N GLU A 90 5.63 -26.54 13.31
CA GLU A 90 5.50 -27.99 13.14
C GLU A 90 6.74 -28.68 12.57
N PHE A 91 7.66 -27.90 11.99
CA PHE A 91 8.94 -28.39 11.48
C PHE A 91 10.11 -27.98 12.38
N GLY A 92 9.84 -27.40 13.57
CA GLY A 92 10.85 -26.89 14.48
C GLY A 92 11.53 -25.60 14.04
N ARG A 93 10.97 -24.88 13.02
CA ARG A 93 11.49 -23.60 12.54
C ARG A 93 11.11 -22.48 13.52
N ASP A 94 12.01 -21.53 13.72
CA ASP A 94 11.80 -20.40 14.63
C ASP A 94 10.71 -19.44 14.11
N VAL A 95 9.62 -19.29 14.85
CA VAL A 95 8.46 -18.48 14.47
C VAL A 95 8.82 -16.99 14.41
N PHE A 96 9.68 -16.48 15.33
CA PHE A 96 10.12 -15.08 15.28
C PHE A 96 10.89 -14.78 14.01
N SER A 97 11.90 -15.56 13.66
CA SER A 97 12.69 -15.38 12.44
C SER A 97 11.81 -15.46 11.18
N ARG A 98 10.86 -16.40 11.15
CA ARG A 98 9.88 -16.51 10.08
C ARG A 98 8.93 -15.32 9.99
N LEU A 99 8.49 -14.76 11.12
CA LEU A 99 7.68 -13.55 11.16
C LEU A 99 8.41 -12.36 10.54
N ILE A 100 9.69 -12.18 10.89
CA ILE A 100 10.56 -11.12 10.34
C ILE A 100 10.74 -11.28 8.82
N TYR A 101 11.01 -12.49 8.34
CA TYR A 101 11.12 -12.75 6.89
C TYR A 101 9.75 -12.63 6.19
N GLY A 102 8.66 -12.98 6.85
CA GLY A 102 7.30 -12.76 6.35
C GLY A 102 6.98 -11.29 6.08
N ALA A 103 7.57 -10.36 6.84
CA ALA A 103 7.46 -8.92 6.56
C ALA A 103 7.99 -8.54 5.17
N ARG A 104 9.11 -9.16 4.72
CA ARG A 104 9.66 -8.95 3.36
C ARG A 104 8.69 -9.42 2.29
N THR A 105 8.14 -10.63 2.47
CA THR A 105 7.18 -11.22 1.52
C THR A 105 5.91 -10.37 1.44
N THR A 106 5.38 -9.93 2.57
CA THR A 106 4.18 -9.07 2.65
C THR A 106 4.42 -7.73 1.95
N LEU A 107 5.56 -7.06 2.22
CA LEU A 107 5.91 -5.81 1.54
C LEU A 107 6.13 -6.02 0.04
N TYR A 108 6.80 -7.09 -0.37
CA TYR A 108 7.02 -7.41 -1.78
C TYR A 108 5.69 -7.52 -2.54
N ILE A 109 4.75 -8.31 -2.02
CA ILE A 109 3.42 -8.48 -2.63
C ILE A 109 2.71 -7.12 -2.68
N THR A 110 2.67 -6.39 -1.56
CA THR A 110 1.94 -5.13 -1.43
C THR A 110 2.46 -4.06 -2.37
N ILE A 111 3.79 -3.90 -2.45
CA ILE A 111 4.42 -2.92 -3.34
C ILE A 111 4.22 -3.32 -4.80
N LEU A 112 4.44 -4.59 -5.15
CA LEU A 112 4.35 -5.05 -6.53
C LEU A 112 2.91 -4.91 -7.06
N VAL A 113 1.91 -5.32 -6.28
CA VAL A 113 0.49 -5.10 -6.64
C VAL A 113 0.21 -3.61 -6.81
N THR A 114 0.65 -2.77 -5.87
CA THR A 114 0.40 -1.32 -5.93
C THR A 114 1.03 -0.68 -7.17
N VAL A 115 2.28 -1.04 -7.50
CA VAL A 115 2.98 -0.54 -8.70
C VAL A 115 2.28 -0.96 -10.00
N ILE A 116 1.67 -2.15 -10.04
CA ILE A 116 0.91 -2.62 -11.21
C ILE A 116 -0.45 -1.89 -11.29
N VAL A 117 -1.15 -1.80 -10.18
CA VAL A 117 -2.55 -1.35 -10.13
C VAL A 117 -2.67 0.17 -10.28
N ALA A 118 -1.71 0.93 -9.75
CA ALA A 118 -1.75 2.40 -9.81
C ALA A 118 -1.79 2.94 -11.26
N PRO A 119 -0.86 2.57 -12.17
CA PRO A 119 -0.91 3.05 -13.54
C PRO A 119 -2.10 2.49 -14.32
N ILE A 120 -2.47 1.22 -14.13
CA ILE A 120 -3.60 0.61 -14.82
C ILE A 120 -4.90 1.34 -14.47
N GLY A 121 -5.20 1.47 -13.18
CA GLY A 121 -6.40 2.15 -12.72
C GLY A 121 -6.43 3.62 -13.14
N PHE A 122 -5.27 4.32 -13.00
CA PHE A 122 -5.17 5.71 -13.42
C PHE A 122 -5.41 5.88 -14.93
N VAL A 123 -4.75 5.10 -15.78
CA VAL A 123 -4.89 5.22 -17.25
C VAL A 123 -6.33 4.94 -17.68
N ILE A 124 -6.97 3.89 -17.15
CA ILE A 124 -8.36 3.56 -17.46
C ILE A 124 -9.28 4.70 -17.03
N GLY A 125 -9.17 5.17 -15.79
CA GLY A 125 -10.03 6.21 -15.25
C GLY A 125 -9.83 7.57 -15.91
N ALA A 126 -8.58 8.00 -16.07
CA ALA A 126 -8.26 9.28 -16.70
C ALA A 126 -8.67 9.32 -18.17
N THR A 127 -8.47 8.22 -18.91
CA THR A 127 -8.92 8.10 -20.31
C THR A 127 -10.44 8.17 -20.39
N ALA A 128 -11.15 7.46 -19.53
CA ALA A 128 -12.62 7.50 -19.47
C ALA A 128 -13.12 8.91 -19.16
N GLY A 129 -12.56 9.56 -18.14
CA GLY A 129 -12.96 10.90 -17.71
C GLY A 129 -12.65 11.99 -18.74
N TYR A 130 -11.49 11.91 -19.41
CA TYR A 130 -11.07 12.93 -20.36
C TYR A 130 -11.78 12.81 -21.73
N LEU A 131 -11.78 11.61 -22.33
CA LEU A 131 -12.37 11.39 -23.65
C LEU A 131 -13.91 11.37 -23.59
N GLY A 132 -14.50 10.83 -22.54
CA GLY A 132 -15.95 10.77 -22.38
C GLY A 132 -16.65 9.88 -23.42
N GLY A 133 -17.93 10.16 -23.67
CA GLY A 133 -18.72 9.47 -24.71
C GLY A 133 -18.77 7.96 -24.53
N TRP A 134 -18.69 7.21 -25.64
CA TRP A 134 -18.76 5.74 -25.63
C TRP A 134 -17.56 5.08 -24.94
N ILE A 135 -16.37 5.73 -24.99
CA ILE A 135 -15.16 5.23 -24.32
C ILE A 135 -15.37 5.17 -22.81
N ASP A 136 -15.90 6.26 -22.25
CA ASP A 136 -16.26 6.32 -20.83
C ASP A 136 -17.27 5.23 -20.47
N VAL A 137 -18.35 5.09 -21.26
CA VAL A 137 -19.39 4.08 -21.01
C VAL A 137 -18.79 2.66 -21.00
N VAL A 138 -17.96 2.31 -21.98
CA VAL A 138 -17.38 0.97 -22.08
C VAL A 138 -16.40 0.70 -20.92
N LEU A 139 -15.45 1.63 -20.67
CA LEU A 139 -14.45 1.45 -19.61
C LEU A 139 -15.10 1.38 -18.23
N MET A 140 -16.11 2.21 -17.97
CA MET A 140 -16.83 2.16 -16.69
C MET A 140 -17.72 0.92 -16.59
N ARG A 141 -18.30 0.43 -17.67
CA ARG A 141 -19.06 -0.83 -17.64
C ARG A 141 -18.16 -2.02 -17.26
N ILE A 142 -16.94 -2.08 -17.84
CA ILE A 142 -15.95 -3.10 -17.43
C ILE A 142 -15.59 -2.93 -15.95
N THR A 143 -15.32 -1.70 -15.51
CA THR A 143 -15.04 -1.38 -14.11
C THR A 143 -16.16 -1.84 -13.18
N ASP A 144 -17.43 -1.60 -13.57
CA ASP A 144 -18.61 -2.00 -12.81
C ASP A 144 -18.78 -3.52 -12.71
N ILE A 145 -18.45 -4.26 -13.77
CA ILE A 145 -18.47 -5.73 -13.73
C ILE A 145 -17.52 -6.23 -12.65
N PHE A 146 -16.26 -5.73 -12.60
CA PHE A 146 -15.31 -6.15 -11.56
C PHE A 146 -15.79 -5.76 -10.16
N LEU A 147 -16.39 -4.60 -9.99
CA LEU A 147 -16.90 -4.12 -8.70
C LEU A 147 -18.19 -4.81 -8.24
N SER A 148 -18.87 -5.53 -9.12
CA SER A 148 -20.07 -6.30 -8.74
C SER A 148 -19.76 -7.56 -7.94
N PHE A 149 -18.50 -8.01 -7.96
CA PHE A 149 -18.04 -9.16 -7.20
C PHE A 149 -17.28 -8.72 -5.93
N PRO A 150 -17.42 -9.45 -4.82
CA PRO A 150 -16.53 -9.27 -3.67
C PRO A 150 -15.07 -9.51 -4.09
N SER A 151 -14.19 -8.52 -3.85
CA SER A 151 -12.81 -8.53 -4.35
C SER A 151 -12.01 -9.76 -3.92
N LEU A 152 -12.18 -10.22 -2.67
CA LEU A 152 -11.52 -11.43 -2.17
C LEU A 152 -11.98 -12.68 -2.95
N VAL A 153 -13.29 -12.83 -3.21
CA VAL A 153 -13.83 -13.98 -3.95
C VAL A 153 -13.30 -14.01 -5.38
N LEU A 154 -13.23 -12.83 -6.01
CA LEU A 154 -12.70 -12.70 -7.36
C LEU A 154 -11.20 -13.00 -7.41
N ALA A 155 -10.44 -12.51 -6.42
CA ALA A 155 -9.01 -12.81 -6.29
C ALA A 155 -8.76 -14.31 -6.07
N LEU A 156 -9.60 -14.99 -5.27
CA LEU A 156 -9.55 -16.44 -5.08
C LEU A 156 -9.81 -17.18 -6.40
N ALA A 157 -10.82 -16.77 -7.16
CA ALA A 157 -11.14 -17.39 -8.45
C ALA A 157 -9.99 -17.27 -9.45
N PHE A 158 -9.37 -16.09 -9.57
CA PHE A 158 -8.20 -15.88 -10.43
C PHE A 158 -6.98 -16.66 -9.92
N SER A 159 -6.71 -16.65 -8.63
CA SER A 159 -5.58 -17.37 -8.05
C SER A 159 -5.74 -18.89 -8.21
N ALA A 160 -6.94 -19.42 -8.05
CA ALA A 160 -7.23 -20.82 -8.29
C ALA A 160 -7.04 -21.22 -9.77
N ALA A 161 -7.37 -20.34 -10.70
CA ALA A 161 -7.19 -20.58 -12.14
C ALA A 161 -5.71 -20.49 -12.55
N LEU A 162 -4.92 -19.59 -11.93
CA LEU A 162 -3.49 -19.42 -12.22
C LEU A 162 -2.61 -20.45 -11.50
N GLY A 163 -3.12 -21.05 -10.42
CA GLY A 163 -2.38 -21.95 -9.54
C GLY A 163 -1.69 -21.24 -8.37
N PRO A 164 -1.19 -22.01 -7.38
CA PRO A 164 -0.51 -21.46 -6.21
C PRO A 164 0.81 -20.78 -6.60
N GLY A 165 1.19 -19.75 -5.83
CA GLY A 165 2.44 -19.02 -6.02
C GLY A 165 2.29 -17.51 -5.75
N ILE A 166 3.38 -16.86 -5.37
CA ILE A 166 3.37 -15.42 -5.04
C ILE A 166 3.03 -14.59 -6.28
N GLU A 167 3.66 -14.88 -7.41
CA GLU A 167 3.46 -14.14 -8.66
C GLU A 167 2.01 -14.27 -9.14
N ASN A 168 1.44 -15.47 -9.04
CA ASN A 168 0.04 -15.72 -9.39
C ASN A 168 -0.91 -14.99 -8.44
N ALA A 169 -0.61 -14.97 -7.13
CA ALA A 169 -1.37 -14.20 -6.16
C ALA A 169 -1.29 -12.69 -6.45
N VAL A 170 -0.11 -12.16 -6.78
CA VAL A 170 0.07 -10.76 -7.18
C VAL A 170 -0.80 -10.42 -8.39
N ILE A 171 -0.77 -11.25 -9.45
CA ILE A 171 -1.59 -11.04 -10.64
C ILE A 171 -3.09 -11.11 -10.28
N ALA A 172 -3.50 -12.11 -9.51
CA ALA A 172 -4.88 -12.29 -9.09
C ALA A 172 -5.40 -11.06 -8.29
N ILE A 173 -4.60 -10.56 -7.33
CA ILE A 173 -4.95 -9.37 -6.56
C ILE A 173 -4.98 -8.13 -7.46
N ALA A 174 -3.97 -7.95 -8.32
CA ALA A 174 -3.90 -6.81 -9.22
C ALA A 174 -5.11 -6.72 -10.14
N LEU A 175 -5.59 -7.85 -10.67
CA LEU A 175 -6.78 -7.92 -11.52
C LEU A 175 -8.06 -7.48 -10.78
N THR A 176 -8.08 -7.48 -9.45
CA THR A 176 -9.30 -7.18 -8.67
C THR A 176 -9.27 -5.81 -7.99
N VAL A 177 -8.10 -5.20 -7.79
CA VAL A 177 -7.94 -3.98 -6.96
C VAL A 177 -7.86 -2.68 -7.77
N TRP A 178 -7.67 -2.74 -9.10
CA TRP A 178 -7.58 -1.56 -9.98
C TRP A 178 -8.89 -0.76 -10.11
N PRO A 179 -10.14 -1.36 -10.04
CA PRO A 179 -11.36 -0.66 -10.38
C PRO A 179 -11.68 0.55 -9.49
N PRO A 180 -11.48 0.50 -8.15
CA PRO A 180 -11.69 1.67 -7.30
C PRO A 180 -10.76 2.85 -7.64
N ILE A 181 -9.53 2.57 -8.12
CA ILE A 181 -8.58 3.59 -8.56
C ILE A 181 -9.07 4.21 -9.87
N ALA A 182 -9.55 3.39 -10.81
CA ALA A 182 -10.10 3.88 -12.07
C ALA A 182 -11.31 4.80 -11.86
N ARG A 183 -12.24 4.45 -10.96
CA ARG A 183 -13.37 5.33 -10.62
C ARG A 183 -12.90 6.65 -10.03
N LEU A 184 -11.94 6.63 -9.11
CA LEU A 184 -11.39 7.84 -8.51
C LEU A 184 -10.70 8.70 -9.58
N ALA A 185 -9.81 8.12 -10.37
CA ALA A 185 -9.10 8.83 -11.43
C ALA A 185 -10.05 9.45 -12.46
N ARG A 186 -11.15 8.76 -12.79
CA ARG A 186 -12.21 9.31 -13.64
C ARG A 186 -12.88 10.52 -13.00
N ALA A 187 -13.28 10.42 -11.74
CA ALA A 187 -13.95 11.50 -11.03
C ALA A 187 -13.08 12.75 -10.95
N GLU A 188 -11.82 12.59 -10.57
CA GLU A 188 -10.83 13.68 -10.53
C GLU A 188 -10.62 14.29 -11.93
N THR A 189 -10.47 13.47 -12.96
CA THR A 189 -10.28 13.94 -14.33
C THR A 189 -11.47 14.75 -14.82
N LEU A 190 -12.70 14.34 -14.51
CA LEU A 190 -13.91 15.08 -14.86
C LEU A 190 -13.95 16.48 -14.23
N THR A 191 -13.39 16.64 -13.03
CA THR A 191 -13.30 17.94 -12.33
C THR A 191 -12.39 18.91 -13.09
N PHE A 192 -11.26 18.41 -13.62
CA PHE A 192 -10.25 19.27 -14.27
C PHE A 192 -10.39 19.38 -15.79
N ARG A 193 -11.13 18.50 -16.43
CA ARG A 193 -11.20 18.36 -17.90
C ARG A 193 -11.61 19.65 -18.62
N HIS A 194 -12.43 20.50 -18.00
CA HIS A 194 -12.91 21.76 -18.56
C HIS A 194 -12.32 22.99 -17.86
N ALA A 195 -11.23 22.82 -17.09
CA ALA A 195 -10.55 23.96 -16.46
C ALA A 195 -9.85 24.83 -17.51
N ASP A 196 -9.79 26.13 -17.27
CA ASP A 196 -9.22 27.12 -18.21
C ASP A 196 -7.82 26.80 -18.70
N PHE A 197 -6.97 26.24 -17.81
CA PHE A 197 -5.60 25.86 -18.17
C PHE A 197 -5.56 24.64 -19.12
N VAL A 198 -6.54 23.72 -19.05
CA VAL A 198 -6.67 22.60 -19.98
C VAL A 198 -7.12 23.13 -21.36
N ILE A 199 -8.15 23.97 -21.38
CA ILE A 199 -8.65 24.62 -22.61
C ILE A 199 -7.53 25.44 -23.27
N ALA A 200 -6.76 26.19 -22.48
CA ALA A 200 -5.62 26.96 -22.99
C ALA A 200 -4.53 26.04 -23.62
N ALA A 201 -4.26 24.89 -23.00
CA ALA A 201 -3.32 23.91 -23.55
C ALA A 201 -3.83 23.28 -24.85
N GLU A 202 -5.14 22.99 -24.97
CA GLU A 202 -5.77 22.49 -26.19
C GLU A 202 -5.68 23.50 -27.30
N LEU A 203 -5.97 24.78 -27.04
CA LEU A 203 -5.86 25.87 -28.01
C LEU A 203 -4.41 26.07 -28.51
N GLN A 204 -3.42 25.73 -27.68
CA GLN A 204 -2.01 25.72 -28.08
C GLN A 204 -1.60 24.45 -28.83
N GLY A 205 -2.53 23.55 -29.15
CA GLY A 205 -2.27 22.32 -29.90
C GLY A 205 -1.70 21.18 -29.09
N ALA A 206 -1.86 21.18 -27.74
CA ALA A 206 -1.44 20.06 -26.94
C ALA A 206 -2.32 18.83 -27.18
N GLY A 207 -1.72 17.71 -27.56
CA GLY A 207 -2.45 16.44 -27.73
C GLY A 207 -2.89 15.85 -26.38
N THR A 208 -3.93 14.98 -26.42
CA THR A 208 -4.55 14.32 -25.27
C THR A 208 -3.54 13.71 -24.29
N GLY A 209 -2.56 12.96 -24.77
CA GLY A 209 -1.54 12.34 -23.92
C GLY A 209 -0.70 13.36 -23.14
N ARG A 210 -0.36 14.51 -23.77
CA ARG A 210 0.38 15.59 -23.09
C ARG A 210 -0.48 16.23 -22.02
N ILE A 211 -1.75 16.46 -22.27
CA ILE A 211 -2.69 17.04 -21.31
C ILE A 211 -2.85 16.10 -20.11
N LEU A 212 -3.11 14.81 -20.35
CA LEU A 212 -3.25 13.82 -19.29
C LEU A 212 -2.00 13.76 -18.44
N LEU A 213 -0.82 13.54 -19.03
CA LEU A 213 0.41 13.31 -18.28
C LEU A 213 0.99 14.55 -17.60
N ARG A 214 0.84 15.74 -18.22
CA ARG A 214 1.53 16.95 -17.75
C ARG A 214 0.63 17.89 -16.95
N HIS A 215 -0.68 17.80 -17.14
CA HIS A 215 -1.63 18.67 -16.45
C HIS A 215 -2.54 17.91 -15.49
N ILE A 216 -3.17 16.80 -15.92
CA ILE A 216 -4.17 16.08 -15.11
C ILE A 216 -3.50 15.17 -14.07
N VAL A 217 -2.50 14.36 -14.46
CA VAL A 217 -1.78 13.45 -13.55
C VAL A 217 -1.30 14.15 -12.27
N PRO A 218 -0.57 15.29 -12.36
CA PRO A 218 -0.07 15.94 -11.15
C PRO A 218 -1.17 16.44 -10.21
N LEU A 219 -2.31 16.85 -10.76
CA LEU A 219 -3.45 17.33 -9.98
C LEU A 219 -4.24 16.20 -9.30
N CYS A 220 -4.33 15.04 -9.94
CA CYS A 220 -4.97 13.86 -9.37
C CYS A 220 -4.05 13.10 -8.39
N ALA A 221 -2.74 13.35 -8.42
CA ALA A 221 -1.76 12.57 -7.65
C ALA A 221 -2.05 12.54 -6.15
N PRO A 222 -2.43 13.64 -5.46
CA PRO A 222 -2.73 13.60 -4.03
C PRO A 222 -3.84 12.59 -3.69
N SER A 223 -4.99 12.69 -4.35
CA SER A 223 -6.13 11.78 -4.12
C SER A 223 -5.78 10.32 -4.45
N ILE A 224 -4.99 10.10 -5.52
CA ILE A 224 -4.54 8.76 -5.90
C ILE A 224 -3.56 8.17 -4.87
N ILE A 225 -2.61 8.95 -4.34
CA ILE A 225 -1.66 8.49 -3.31
C ILE A 225 -2.41 8.06 -2.05
N VAL A 226 -3.35 8.87 -1.57
CA VAL A 226 -4.22 8.52 -0.43
C VAL A 226 -4.96 7.21 -0.70
N ARG A 227 -5.58 7.09 -1.86
CA ARG A 227 -6.32 5.88 -2.24
C ARG A 227 -5.43 4.64 -2.30
N LEU A 228 -4.21 4.76 -2.86
CA LEU A 228 -3.24 3.67 -2.92
C LEU A 228 -2.80 3.23 -1.52
N THR A 229 -2.53 4.17 -0.61
CA THR A 229 -2.15 3.85 0.78
C THR A 229 -3.26 3.08 1.49
N LEU A 230 -4.52 3.50 1.37
CA LEU A 230 -5.66 2.78 1.91
C LEU A 230 -5.83 1.39 1.27
N ASN A 231 -5.59 1.27 -0.04
CA ASN A 231 -5.65 -0.01 -0.73
C ASN A 231 -4.56 -1.00 -0.27
N MET A 232 -3.39 -0.53 0.19
CA MET A 232 -2.33 -1.41 0.70
C MET A 232 -2.82 -2.28 1.85
N SER A 233 -3.65 -1.75 2.75
CA SER A 233 -4.30 -2.55 3.80
C SER A 233 -5.14 -3.69 3.23
N SER A 234 -5.98 -3.40 2.24
CA SER A 234 -6.82 -4.41 1.58
C SER A 234 -6.00 -5.45 0.82
N ILE A 235 -4.89 -5.03 0.19
CA ILE A 235 -3.96 -5.93 -0.50
C ILE A 235 -3.34 -6.91 0.49
N ILE A 236 -2.87 -6.43 1.65
CA ILE A 236 -2.28 -7.28 2.70
C ILE A 236 -3.29 -8.32 3.20
N LEU A 237 -4.52 -7.89 3.50
CA LEU A 237 -5.57 -8.80 3.95
C LEU A 237 -5.94 -9.83 2.87
N THR A 238 -6.00 -9.42 1.60
CA THR A 238 -6.30 -10.34 0.49
C THR A 238 -5.16 -11.32 0.27
N ALA A 239 -3.89 -10.85 0.29
CA ALA A 239 -2.71 -11.69 0.17
C ALA A 239 -2.63 -12.72 1.30
N ALA A 240 -2.85 -12.29 2.55
CA ALA A 240 -2.91 -13.18 3.71
C ALA A 240 -4.06 -14.20 3.59
N GLY A 241 -5.23 -13.79 3.07
CA GLY A 241 -6.35 -14.69 2.79
C GLY A 241 -6.00 -15.74 1.74
N LEU A 242 -5.34 -15.35 0.64
CA LEU A 242 -4.85 -16.28 -0.38
C LEU A 242 -3.79 -17.24 0.19
N GLY A 243 -2.82 -16.71 0.97
CA GLY A 243 -1.82 -17.52 1.68
C GLY A 243 -2.44 -18.50 2.65
N PHE A 244 -3.43 -18.07 3.42
CA PHE A 244 -4.18 -18.91 4.36
C PHE A 244 -4.93 -20.07 3.66
N LEU A 245 -5.39 -19.85 2.43
CA LEU A 245 -6.07 -20.87 1.61
C LEU A 245 -5.09 -21.67 0.73
N GLY A 246 -3.78 -21.49 0.89
CA GLY A 246 -2.75 -22.24 0.17
C GLY A 246 -2.51 -21.80 -1.27
N LEU A 247 -3.08 -20.67 -1.69
CA LEU A 247 -2.94 -20.11 -3.04
C LEU A 247 -1.85 -19.03 -3.13
N GLY A 248 -1.28 -18.60 -1.99
CA GLY A 248 -0.20 -17.62 -1.90
C GLY A 248 1.19 -18.23 -1.98
N ALA A 249 2.10 -17.73 -1.12
CA ALA A 249 3.46 -18.22 -1.00
C ALA A 249 3.50 -19.72 -0.69
N GLN A 250 4.37 -20.44 -1.38
CA GLN A 250 4.56 -21.86 -1.19
C GLN A 250 5.78 -22.15 -0.28
N PRO A 251 5.76 -23.26 0.49
CA PRO A 251 6.93 -23.66 1.25
C PRO A 251 8.21 -23.70 0.39
N PRO A 252 9.39 -23.35 0.95
CA PRO A 252 9.64 -23.04 2.36
C PRO A 252 9.42 -21.57 2.76
N MET A 253 8.91 -20.73 1.86
CA MET A 253 8.81 -19.28 2.06
C MET A 253 7.97 -18.93 3.30
N ALA A 254 8.43 -17.90 4.03
CA ALA A 254 7.69 -17.33 5.14
C ALA A 254 6.73 -16.26 4.60
N GLU A 255 5.42 -16.43 4.83
CA GLU A 255 4.35 -15.49 4.55
C GLU A 255 3.30 -15.61 5.67
N TRP A 256 2.82 -14.49 6.17
CA TRP A 256 2.02 -14.48 7.40
C TRP A 256 0.68 -15.22 7.28
N GLY A 257 0.02 -15.17 6.11
CA GLY A 257 -1.22 -15.93 5.87
C GLY A 257 -0.98 -17.44 5.84
N ALA A 258 0.07 -17.89 5.15
CA ALA A 258 0.47 -19.29 5.10
C ALA A 258 0.93 -19.80 6.48
N MET A 259 1.65 -18.97 7.25
CA MET A 259 2.03 -19.29 8.64
C MET A 259 0.80 -19.46 9.52
N ALA A 260 -0.19 -18.57 9.43
CA ALA A 260 -1.44 -18.68 10.19
C ALA A 260 -2.24 -19.95 9.79
N ALA A 261 -2.20 -20.31 8.52
CA ALA A 261 -2.87 -21.51 8.01
C ALA A 261 -2.27 -22.79 8.58
N SER A 262 -0.95 -22.92 8.60
CA SER A 262 -0.27 -24.10 9.16
C SER A 262 -0.54 -24.26 10.66
N GLY A 263 -0.62 -23.15 11.40
CA GLY A 263 -0.94 -23.15 12.83
C GLY A 263 -2.38 -23.56 13.18
N ARG A 264 -3.32 -23.53 12.20
CA ARG A 264 -4.76 -23.75 12.46
C ARG A 264 -5.06 -25.08 13.14
N GLN A 265 -4.38 -26.15 12.74
CA GLN A 265 -4.60 -27.48 13.32
C GLN A 265 -4.03 -27.64 14.73
N TYR A 266 -3.15 -26.75 15.14
CA TYR A 266 -2.48 -26.75 16.46
C TYR A 266 -3.00 -25.66 17.39
N LEU A 267 -4.13 -25.03 17.07
CA LEU A 267 -4.60 -23.82 17.77
C LEU A 267 -4.79 -24.01 19.28
N LEU A 268 -5.16 -25.21 19.72
CA LEU A 268 -5.37 -25.52 21.15
C LEU A 268 -4.05 -25.77 21.89
N ASP A 269 -3.04 -26.30 21.22
CA ASP A 269 -1.78 -26.71 21.85
C ASP A 269 -0.65 -25.71 21.58
N ALA A 270 -0.63 -25.10 20.38
CA ALA A 270 0.39 -24.17 19.91
C ALA A 270 -0.24 -22.89 19.30
N TRP A 271 -1.01 -22.18 20.11
CA TRP A 271 -1.76 -20.98 19.71
C TRP A 271 -0.91 -19.88 19.06
N TRP A 272 0.39 -19.80 19.40
CA TRP A 272 1.32 -18.78 18.88
C TRP A 272 1.50 -18.88 17.36
N LEU A 273 1.39 -20.08 16.79
CA LEU A 273 1.56 -20.30 15.34
C LEU A 273 0.54 -19.54 14.50
N THR A 274 -0.69 -19.37 14.98
CA THR A 274 -1.75 -18.63 14.28
C THR A 274 -1.86 -17.20 14.80
N THR A 275 -1.73 -17.00 16.12
CA THR A 275 -1.97 -15.69 16.74
C THR A 275 -0.88 -14.69 16.39
N VAL A 276 0.40 -15.10 16.41
CA VAL A 276 1.53 -14.19 16.14
C VAL A 276 1.47 -13.62 14.71
N PRO A 277 1.38 -14.42 13.63
CA PRO A 277 1.22 -13.86 12.30
C PRO A 277 -0.12 -13.13 12.11
N GLY A 278 -1.20 -13.57 12.77
CA GLY A 278 -2.48 -12.87 12.75
C GLY A 278 -2.41 -11.46 13.33
N ILE A 279 -1.72 -11.26 14.45
CA ILE A 279 -1.47 -9.93 15.03
C ILE A 279 -0.62 -9.08 14.11
N ALA A 280 0.38 -9.64 13.44
CA ALA A 280 1.20 -8.90 12.49
C ALA A 280 0.36 -8.38 11.30
N ILE A 281 -0.49 -9.23 10.71
CA ILE A 281 -1.41 -8.86 9.63
C ILE A 281 -2.33 -7.73 10.10
N LEU A 282 -2.97 -7.88 11.26
CA LEU A 282 -3.88 -6.89 11.85
C LEU A 282 -3.17 -5.55 12.07
N THR A 283 -2.01 -5.58 12.73
CA THR A 283 -1.24 -4.37 13.07
C THR A 283 -0.83 -3.59 11.83
N VAL A 284 -0.30 -4.28 10.82
CA VAL A 284 0.18 -3.64 9.60
C VAL A 284 -0.97 -3.15 8.73
N SER A 285 -2.06 -3.91 8.59
CA SER A 285 -3.25 -3.47 7.87
C SER A 285 -3.87 -2.23 8.52
N LEU A 286 -3.98 -2.21 9.86
CA LEU A 286 -4.47 -1.05 10.58
C LEU A 286 -3.54 0.15 10.39
N ALA A 287 -2.23 -0.05 10.42
CA ALA A 287 -1.25 1.01 10.23
C ALA A 287 -1.37 1.70 8.86
N PHE A 288 -1.56 0.92 7.78
CA PHE A 288 -1.79 1.49 6.45
C PHE A 288 -3.11 2.27 6.36
N ASN A 289 -4.18 1.83 7.04
CA ASN A 289 -5.43 2.59 7.11
C ASN A 289 -5.24 3.92 7.85
N LEU A 290 -4.63 3.88 9.05
CA LEU A 290 -4.37 5.10 9.84
C LEU A 290 -3.46 6.09 9.10
N LEU A 291 -2.44 5.58 8.42
CA LEU A 291 -1.56 6.41 7.59
C LEU A 291 -2.32 7.00 6.39
N GLY A 292 -3.15 6.21 5.73
CA GLY A 292 -3.96 6.67 4.60
C GLY A 292 -4.95 7.76 4.98
N ASP A 293 -5.63 7.62 6.12
CA ASP A 293 -6.54 8.63 6.67
C ASP A 293 -5.76 9.91 7.02
N GLY A 294 -4.58 9.78 7.67
CA GLY A 294 -3.73 10.92 7.97
C GLY A 294 -3.21 11.63 6.72
N LEU A 295 -2.83 10.89 5.68
CA LEU A 295 -2.45 11.50 4.39
C LEU A 295 -3.62 12.22 3.73
N ARG A 296 -4.84 11.70 3.87
CA ARG A 296 -6.04 12.38 3.38
C ARG A 296 -6.23 13.72 4.06
N ASP A 297 -6.12 13.77 5.39
CA ASP A 297 -6.27 15.00 6.16
C ASP A 297 -5.22 16.06 5.77
N ILE A 298 -3.98 15.63 5.52
CA ILE A 298 -2.87 16.51 5.12
C ILE A 298 -3.04 17.03 3.68
N MET A 299 -3.58 16.19 2.79
CA MET A 299 -3.71 16.53 1.36
C MET A 299 -5.05 17.18 1.02
N ASP A 300 -5.97 17.34 2.00
CA ASP A 300 -7.25 18.04 1.78
C ASP A 300 -7.01 19.56 1.73
N PRO A 301 -7.26 20.22 0.59
CA PRO A 301 -7.02 21.66 0.43
C PRO A 301 -7.94 22.54 1.30
N ARG A 302 -8.91 21.96 2.01
CA ARG A 302 -9.83 22.71 2.91
C ARG A 302 -9.26 22.92 4.30
N ASN A 303 -8.15 22.27 4.64
CA ASN A 303 -7.51 22.34 5.95
C ASN A 303 -6.28 23.29 5.96
N GLY A 304 -6.04 24.04 4.88
CA GLY A 304 -4.97 25.02 4.73
C GLY A 304 -5.50 26.46 4.75
#